data_e1e55390dc77a96ff7b4039eacd3a85f
#
_entry.id   e1e55390dc77a96ff7b4039eacd3a85f
#
_cell.length_a   1.000
_cell.length_b   1.000
_cell.length_c   1.000
_cell.angle_alpha   90.00
_cell.angle_beta   90.00
_cell.angle_gamma   90.00
#
_symmetry.space_group_name_H-M   'P 1'
#
loop_
_entity.id
_entity.type
_entity.pdbx_description
1 polymer ?
#
loop_
_entity_poly.entity_id
_entity_poly.type
_entity_poly.pdbx_seq_one_letter_code
_entity_poly.pdbx_strand_id
1 'polypeptide(L)'
;AVRALFYYYIMDMYGRVPIVTSYEQPQDEVVQSERSEVFRFIVNELQEVAELLPDERSNKMGNYYGRVTQPVVHFLLAKLALNAEIYCDDNWTDGVPQNGKEIFFTVDGERLNAWQTCIKYCDKLAEVGYRLEDDYSYNFSVHNENSNENIFTIPLDKNLYAAQFWYLFRSRHYNHGGALGGSSENGTSANISTVLANGYGTDDVDARFEKNFYAGIVEVDGKPVMMDNG
;
A
#
# COMPACT_ATOMS: atom_id res chain seq x y z
N ALA A 1 15.13 5.35 6.07
CA ALA A 1 14.01 5.00 5.19
C ALA A 1 13.35 3.66 5.56
N VAL A 2 14.08 2.54 5.63
CA VAL A 2 13.49 1.21 5.94
C VAL A 2 12.85 1.20 7.33
N ARG A 3 13.49 1.76 8.35
CA ARG A 3 12.90 1.92 9.69
C ARG A 3 11.59 2.70 9.63
N ALA A 4 11.56 3.83 8.92
CA ALA A 4 10.35 4.64 8.74
C ALA A 4 9.24 3.87 8.01
N LEU A 5 9.57 3.06 7.00
CA LEU A 5 8.62 2.18 6.32
C LEU A 5 7.97 1.17 7.27
N PHE A 6 8.75 0.52 8.14
CA PHE A 6 8.19 -0.41 9.13
C PHE A 6 7.35 0.33 10.19
N TYR A 7 7.81 1.49 10.67
CA TYR A 7 7.01 2.32 11.57
C TYR A 7 5.70 2.80 10.93
N TYR A 8 5.71 3.11 9.63
CA TYR A 8 4.48 3.43 8.90
C TYR A 8 3.48 2.26 8.99
N TYR A 9 3.90 1.02 8.68
CA TYR A 9 3.01 -0.14 8.76
C TYR A 9 2.47 -0.40 10.17
N ILE A 10 3.32 -0.35 11.19
CA ILE A 10 2.85 -0.62 12.55
C ILE A 10 1.99 0.53 13.10
N MET A 11 2.27 1.77 12.75
CA MET A 11 1.41 2.91 13.09
C MET A 11 0.04 2.80 12.41
N ASP A 12 0.02 2.44 11.11
CA ASP A 12 -1.23 2.29 10.35
C ASP A 12 -2.11 1.17 10.92
N MET A 13 -1.51 0.06 11.33
CA MET A 13 -2.24 -1.09 11.90
C MET A 13 -2.64 -0.91 13.38
N TYR A 14 -1.81 -0.28 14.19
CA TYR A 14 -1.97 -0.27 15.65
C TYR A 14 -2.17 1.12 16.26
N GLY A 15 -1.93 2.18 15.50
CA GLY A 15 -2.03 3.57 15.95
C GLY A 15 -0.88 3.95 16.87
N ARG A 16 -1.09 3.84 18.19
CA ARG A 16 -0.10 4.15 19.22
C ARG A 16 0.88 3.01 19.40
N VAL A 17 2.16 3.28 19.17
CA VAL A 17 3.25 2.30 19.31
C VAL A 17 4.47 2.95 19.94
N PRO A 18 5.36 2.19 20.59
CA PRO A 18 6.62 2.73 21.10
C PRO A 18 7.55 3.19 19.96
N ILE A 19 8.25 4.29 20.17
CA ILE A 19 9.36 4.71 19.30
C ILE A 19 10.65 4.24 19.94
N VAL A 20 11.27 3.20 19.38
CA VAL A 20 12.53 2.61 19.84
C VAL A 20 13.56 2.74 18.73
N THR A 21 14.61 3.51 18.96
CA THR A 21 15.65 3.78 17.95
C THR A 21 16.99 3.11 18.27
N SER A 22 17.13 2.56 19.48
CA SER A 22 18.29 1.79 19.91
C SER A 22 17.87 0.47 20.55
N TYR A 23 18.58 -0.61 20.24
CA TYR A 23 18.37 -1.90 20.88
C TYR A 23 18.87 -1.93 22.34
N GLU A 24 19.71 -0.96 22.73
CA GLU A 24 20.26 -0.83 24.08
C GLU A 24 19.26 -0.16 25.04
N GLN A 25 18.14 0.36 24.55
CA GLN A 25 17.12 0.96 25.40
C GLN A 25 16.56 -0.10 26.36
N PRO A 26 16.59 0.15 27.68
CA PRO A 26 16.02 -0.77 28.68
C PRO A 26 14.55 -1.03 28.41
N GLN A 27 14.12 -2.28 28.55
CA GLN A 27 12.74 -2.68 28.22
C GLN A 27 11.69 -1.99 29.11
N ASP A 28 12.02 -1.68 30.34
CA ASP A 28 11.19 -0.97 31.29
C ASP A 28 11.04 0.54 31.00
N GLU A 29 11.89 1.09 30.14
CA GLU A 29 11.81 2.46 29.61
C GLU A 29 11.02 2.57 28.32
N VAL A 30 10.63 1.44 27.72
CA VAL A 30 9.84 1.44 26.47
C VAL A 30 8.39 1.77 26.79
N VAL A 31 7.96 2.95 26.35
CA VAL A 31 6.59 3.45 26.54
C VAL A 31 5.90 3.69 25.21
N GLN A 32 4.59 3.54 25.19
CA GLN A 32 3.77 3.80 24.00
C GLN A 32 3.72 5.32 23.75
N SER A 33 3.98 5.69 22.48
CA SER A 33 3.84 7.07 22.00
C SER A 33 2.46 7.30 21.39
N GLU A 34 1.99 8.53 21.38
CA GLU A 34 0.77 8.90 20.68
C GLU A 34 0.95 8.74 19.16
N ARG A 35 -0.15 8.46 18.46
CA ARG A 35 -0.10 8.25 17.01
C ARG A 35 0.47 9.45 16.26
N SER A 36 0.14 10.66 16.68
CA SER A 36 0.68 11.89 16.10
C SER A 36 2.19 12.04 16.30
N GLU A 37 2.74 11.51 17.40
CA GLU A 37 4.19 11.52 17.65
C GLU A 37 4.90 10.53 16.74
N VAL A 38 4.35 9.32 16.60
CA VAL A 38 4.87 8.30 15.66
C VAL A 38 4.81 8.82 14.23
N PHE A 39 3.72 9.45 13.83
CA PHE A 39 3.58 10.09 12.52
C PHE A 39 4.67 11.13 12.27
N ARG A 40 4.91 12.06 13.20
CA ARG A 40 5.97 13.08 13.07
C ARG A 40 7.36 12.44 12.99
N PHE A 41 7.60 11.40 13.81
CA PHE A 41 8.86 10.65 13.75
C PHE A 41 9.10 10.07 12.36
N ILE A 42 8.09 9.42 11.76
CA ILE A 42 8.19 8.82 10.42
C ILE A 42 8.44 9.90 9.36
N VAL A 43 7.67 11.00 9.39
CA VAL A 43 7.83 12.10 8.44
C VAL A 43 9.23 12.69 8.50
N ASN A 44 9.72 12.98 9.70
CA ASN A 44 11.06 13.55 9.89
C ASN A 44 12.14 12.61 9.35
N GLU A 45 12.11 11.32 9.71
CA GLU A 45 13.08 10.34 9.19
C GLU A 45 13.07 10.24 7.66
N LEU A 46 11.89 10.26 7.05
CA LEU A 46 11.77 10.19 5.59
C LEU A 46 12.32 11.44 4.92
N GLN A 47 12.00 12.62 5.46
CA GLN A 47 12.49 13.89 4.91
C GLN A 47 14.03 14.05 5.06
N GLU A 48 14.59 13.63 6.19
CA GLU A 48 16.03 13.68 6.43
C GLU A 48 16.84 12.81 5.45
N VAL A 49 16.26 11.67 5.01
CA VAL A 49 17.01 10.73 4.16
C VAL A 49 16.67 10.84 2.68
N ALA A 50 15.60 11.55 2.30
CA ALA A 50 15.10 11.59 0.92
C ALA A 50 16.21 11.96 -0.07
N GLU A 51 16.92 13.06 0.17
CA GLU A 51 17.98 13.57 -0.72
C GLU A 51 19.29 12.76 -0.68
N LEU A 52 19.39 11.79 0.25
CA LEU A 52 20.55 10.90 0.35
C LEU A 52 20.35 9.60 -0.45
N LEU A 53 19.14 9.38 -0.95
CA LEU A 53 18.77 8.16 -1.66
C LEU A 53 18.85 8.39 -3.18
N PRO A 54 19.14 7.31 -3.94
CA PRO A 54 19.12 7.39 -5.39
C PRO A 54 17.69 7.69 -5.90
N ASP A 55 17.61 8.44 -6.99
CA ASP A 55 16.36 8.88 -7.63
C ASP A 55 15.79 7.86 -8.63
N GLU A 56 16.46 6.70 -8.79
CA GLU A 56 16.02 5.65 -9.71
C GLU A 56 14.73 4.97 -9.23
N ARG A 57 13.99 4.49 -10.19
CA ARG A 57 12.73 3.78 -9.97
C ARG A 57 12.98 2.37 -9.41
N SER A 58 12.47 2.11 -8.21
CA SER A 58 12.65 0.85 -7.48
C SER A 58 11.99 -0.37 -8.15
N ASN A 59 10.95 -0.17 -8.93
CA ASN A 59 10.23 -1.25 -9.62
C ASN A 59 10.89 -1.69 -10.95
N LYS A 60 11.88 -0.96 -11.43
CA LYS A 60 12.57 -1.29 -12.69
C LYS A 60 13.79 -2.18 -12.44
N MET A 61 14.01 -3.11 -13.35
CA MET A 61 15.22 -3.94 -13.33
C MET A 61 16.48 -3.09 -13.34
N GLY A 62 17.41 -3.39 -12.44
CA GLY A 62 18.66 -2.64 -12.29
C GLY A 62 19.22 -2.73 -10.88
N ASN A 63 20.17 -1.86 -10.56
CA ASN A 63 20.90 -1.89 -9.29
C ASN A 63 20.03 -1.60 -8.06
N TYR A 64 18.91 -0.92 -8.25
CA TYR A 64 18.00 -0.49 -7.19
C TYR A 64 16.65 -1.22 -7.20
N TYR A 65 16.54 -2.27 -8.00
CA TYR A 65 15.32 -3.08 -8.06
C TYR A 65 14.97 -3.66 -6.68
N GLY A 66 13.75 -3.37 -6.21
CA GLY A 66 13.25 -3.79 -4.90
C GLY A 66 13.88 -3.08 -3.69
N ARG A 67 14.64 -2.00 -3.91
CA ARG A 67 15.22 -1.19 -2.83
C ARG A 67 14.37 0.05 -2.55
N VAL A 68 14.47 0.57 -1.35
CA VAL A 68 13.86 1.86 -1.01
C VAL A 68 14.71 2.98 -1.62
N THR A 69 14.18 3.62 -2.63
CA THR A 69 14.78 4.76 -3.35
C THR A 69 14.04 6.06 -3.01
N GLN A 70 14.53 7.20 -3.48
CA GLN A 70 13.91 8.50 -3.24
C GLN A 70 12.42 8.53 -3.68
N PRO A 71 12.02 8.03 -4.87
CA PRO A 71 10.61 7.95 -5.25
C PRO A 71 9.74 7.14 -4.27
N VAL A 72 10.27 6.07 -3.69
CA VAL A 72 9.54 5.29 -2.66
C VAL A 72 9.29 6.14 -1.42
N VAL A 73 10.28 6.93 -1.00
CA VAL A 73 10.15 7.88 0.11
C VAL A 73 9.13 8.96 -0.21
N HIS A 74 9.16 9.55 -1.41
CA HIS A 74 8.17 10.53 -1.85
C HIS A 74 6.75 9.97 -1.82
N PHE A 75 6.56 8.72 -2.26
CA PHE A 75 5.26 8.06 -2.19
C PHE A 75 4.78 7.83 -0.75
N LEU A 76 5.66 7.41 0.15
CA LEU A 76 5.31 7.27 1.57
C LEU A 76 4.92 8.62 2.20
N LEU A 77 5.63 9.69 1.86
CA LEU A 77 5.31 11.04 2.32
C LEU A 77 3.97 11.54 1.74
N ALA A 78 3.66 11.23 0.47
CA ALA A 78 2.35 11.51 -0.11
C ALA A 78 1.22 10.77 0.63
N LYS A 79 1.40 9.48 0.93
CA LYS A 79 0.43 8.69 1.71
C LYS A 79 0.25 9.21 3.12
N LEU A 80 1.33 9.57 3.79
CA LEU A 80 1.29 10.16 5.13
C LEU A 80 0.54 11.49 5.13
N ALA A 81 0.80 12.35 4.15
CA ALA A 81 0.12 13.62 4.00
C ALA A 81 -1.38 13.43 3.68
N LEU A 82 -1.73 12.49 2.81
CA LEU A 82 -3.11 12.17 2.47
C LEU A 82 -3.94 11.73 3.68
N ASN A 83 -3.33 10.98 4.61
CA ASN A 83 -3.98 10.45 5.80
C ASN A 83 -3.64 11.22 7.08
N ALA A 84 -3.07 12.44 6.96
CA ALA A 84 -2.60 13.21 8.10
C ALA A 84 -3.71 13.54 9.12
N GLU A 85 -4.95 13.74 8.67
CA GLU A 85 -6.11 13.97 9.56
C GLU A 85 -6.30 12.80 10.54
N ILE A 86 -6.13 11.58 10.05
CA ILE A 86 -6.24 10.36 10.86
C ILE A 86 -5.03 10.20 11.78
N TYR A 87 -3.82 10.39 11.24
CA TYR A 87 -2.59 10.15 12.00
C TYR A 87 -2.29 11.22 13.05
N CYS A 88 -2.77 12.44 12.86
CA CYS A 88 -2.62 13.52 13.82
C CYS A 88 -3.75 13.60 14.85
N ASP A 89 -4.76 12.74 14.75
CA ASP A 89 -5.87 12.70 15.71
C ASP A 89 -5.57 11.72 16.84
N ASP A 90 -5.17 12.25 17.99
CA ASP A 90 -4.89 11.46 19.19
C ASP A 90 -6.14 11.20 20.04
N ASN A 91 -7.27 11.87 19.73
CA ASN A 91 -8.54 11.71 20.43
C ASN A 91 -9.72 11.39 19.50
N TRP A 92 -9.59 10.36 18.69
CA TRP A 92 -10.59 9.90 17.71
C TRP A 92 -12.00 9.61 18.29
N THR A 93 -12.15 9.63 19.65
CA THR A 93 -13.44 9.36 20.33
C THR A 93 -14.28 10.60 20.59
N ASP A 94 -13.75 11.81 20.40
CA ASP A 94 -14.48 13.06 20.66
C ASP A 94 -15.39 13.49 19.51
N GLY A 95 -15.30 12.82 18.35
CA GLY A 95 -16.07 13.14 17.16
C GLY A 95 -15.62 14.43 16.47
N VAL A 96 -14.46 14.96 16.80
CA VAL A 96 -13.89 16.19 16.21
C VAL A 96 -12.70 15.80 15.31
N PRO A 97 -12.91 15.56 14.01
CA PRO A 97 -11.82 15.18 13.12
C PRO A 97 -10.80 16.31 12.95
N GLN A 98 -9.55 15.94 12.80
CA GLN A 98 -8.51 16.89 12.42
C GLN A 98 -8.75 17.44 11.01
N ASN A 99 -8.21 18.63 10.73
CA ASN A 99 -8.35 19.29 9.44
C ASN A 99 -7.01 19.33 8.72
N GLY A 100 -6.89 18.65 7.59
CA GLY A 100 -5.67 18.59 6.79
C GLY A 100 -5.17 19.94 6.28
N LYS A 101 -6.04 20.97 6.23
CA LYS A 101 -5.64 22.35 5.91
C LYS A 101 -4.83 23.01 7.03
N GLU A 102 -4.91 22.48 8.24
CA GLU A 102 -4.23 22.99 9.44
C GLU A 102 -3.02 22.14 9.85
N ILE A 103 -2.81 21.02 9.17
CA ILE A 103 -1.63 20.16 9.34
C ILE A 103 -0.60 20.53 8.30
N PHE A 104 0.58 20.98 8.73
CA PHE A 104 1.60 21.54 7.85
C PHE A 104 2.86 20.70 7.81
N PHE A 105 3.46 20.70 6.62
CA PHE A 105 4.77 20.12 6.32
C PHE A 105 5.66 21.18 5.71
N THR A 106 6.96 20.98 5.80
CA THR A 106 7.93 21.77 5.04
C THR A 106 8.48 20.89 3.92
N VAL A 107 8.28 21.30 2.66
CA VAL A 107 8.76 20.58 1.48
C VAL A 107 9.50 21.58 0.60
N ASP A 108 10.77 21.31 0.29
CA ASP A 108 11.65 22.19 -0.51
C ASP A 108 11.69 23.64 0.02
N GLY A 109 11.63 23.81 1.34
CA GLY A 109 11.61 25.13 2.00
C GLY A 109 10.22 25.81 2.02
N GLU A 110 9.22 25.26 1.39
CA GLU A 110 7.85 25.78 1.38
C GLU A 110 7.01 25.16 2.51
N ARG A 111 6.20 25.98 3.18
CA ARG A 111 5.22 25.51 4.17
C ARG A 111 3.91 25.19 3.49
N LEU A 112 3.60 23.91 3.37
CA LEU A 112 2.41 23.37 2.67
C LEU A 112 1.48 22.66 3.66
N ASN A 113 0.17 22.76 3.44
CA ASN A 113 -0.77 21.93 4.20
C ASN A 113 -0.74 20.47 3.70
N ALA A 114 -1.45 19.58 4.42
CA ALA A 114 -1.42 18.14 4.10
C ALA A 114 -1.81 17.84 2.64
N TRP A 115 -2.84 18.48 2.11
CA TRP A 115 -3.29 18.25 0.73
C TRP A 115 -2.31 18.76 -0.32
N GLN A 116 -1.77 19.95 -0.10
CA GLN A 116 -0.73 20.53 -0.95
C GLN A 116 0.55 19.69 -0.92
N THR A 117 0.91 19.17 0.25
CA THR A 117 2.06 18.27 0.43
C THR A 117 1.86 16.97 -0.35
N CYS A 118 0.68 16.36 -0.27
CA CYS A 118 0.36 15.16 -1.04
C CYS A 118 0.53 15.40 -2.54
N ILE A 119 -0.06 16.50 -3.06
CA ILE A 119 0.05 16.88 -4.47
C ILE A 119 1.52 17.09 -4.86
N LYS A 120 2.28 17.86 -4.08
CA LYS A 120 3.71 18.14 -4.35
C LYS A 120 4.54 16.86 -4.49
N TYR A 121 4.33 15.87 -3.62
CA TYR A 121 5.03 14.58 -3.71
C TYR A 121 4.53 13.72 -4.88
N CYS A 122 3.26 13.79 -5.24
CA CYS A 122 2.74 13.15 -6.46
C CYS A 122 3.37 13.75 -7.72
N ASP A 123 3.54 15.08 -7.78
CA ASP A 123 4.21 15.76 -8.89
C ASP A 123 5.67 15.29 -9.01
N LYS A 124 6.41 15.18 -7.91
CA LYS A 124 7.78 14.64 -7.90
C LYS A 124 7.83 13.20 -8.46
N LEU A 125 6.82 12.38 -8.19
CA LEU A 125 6.72 11.03 -8.77
C LEU A 125 6.47 11.07 -10.28
N ALA A 126 5.61 11.97 -10.75
CA ALA A 126 5.34 12.15 -12.17
C ALA A 126 6.61 12.62 -12.92
N GLU A 127 7.42 13.50 -12.33
CA GLU A 127 8.69 13.96 -12.89
C GLU A 127 9.70 12.82 -13.11
N VAL A 128 9.71 11.80 -12.25
CA VAL A 128 10.53 10.58 -12.39
C VAL A 128 9.94 9.61 -13.44
N GLY A 129 8.71 9.87 -13.93
CA GLY A 129 8.06 9.13 -15.00
C GLY A 129 7.08 8.05 -14.51
N TYR A 130 6.63 8.11 -13.26
CA TYR A 130 5.49 7.31 -12.82
C TYR A 130 4.20 7.86 -13.42
N ARG A 131 3.33 6.95 -13.85
CA ARG A 131 2.01 7.28 -14.40
C ARG A 131 1.12 6.05 -14.29
N LEU A 132 -0.19 6.25 -14.37
CA LEU A 132 -1.15 5.15 -14.44
C LEU A 132 -0.96 4.34 -15.71
N GLU A 133 -1.15 3.04 -15.63
CA GLU A 133 -1.16 2.14 -16.77
C GLU A 133 -2.53 2.18 -17.48
N ASP A 134 -2.51 2.09 -18.81
CA ASP A 134 -3.75 2.03 -19.61
C ASP A 134 -4.55 0.76 -19.31
N ASP A 135 -3.87 -0.37 -19.07
CA ASP A 135 -4.48 -1.60 -18.56
C ASP A 135 -4.11 -1.83 -17.09
N TYR A 136 -5.08 -1.64 -16.21
CA TYR A 136 -4.94 -1.89 -14.77
C TYR A 136 -4.36 -3.28 -14.43
N SER A 137 -4.72 -4.32 -15.22
CA SER A 137 -4.24 -5.69 -14.98
C SER A 137 -2.74 -5.84 -15.18
N TYR A 138 -2.10 -4.93 -15.93
CA TYR A 138 -0.68 -4.99 -16.20
C TYR A 138 0.16 -4.86 -14.91
N ASN A 139 -0.33 -4.11 -13.93
CA ASN A 139 0.31 -3.95 -12.62
C ASN A 139 0.48 -5.27 -11.85
N PHE A 140 -0.34 -6.26 -12.18
CA PHE A 140 -0.40 -7.57 -11.51
C PHE A 140 0.08 -8.72 -12.42
N SER A 141 0.63 -8.41 -13.57
CA SER A 141 1.20 -9.41 -14.49
C SER A 141 2.49 -10.02 -13.93
N VAL A 142 2.93 -11.15 -14.53
CA VAL A 142 4.18 -11.81 -14.13
C VAL A 142 5.40 -10.89 -14.36
N HIS A 143 5.32 -10.03 -15.37
CA HIS A 143 6.37 -9.05 -15.71
C HIS A 143 5.99 -7.63 -15.32
N ASN A 144 5.46 -7.47 -14.11
CA ASN A 144 5.04 -6.17 -13.59
C ASN A 144 6.19 -5.22 -13.23
N GLU A 145 7.44 -5.68 -13.30
CA GLU A 145 8.63 -4.81 -13.22
C GLU A 145 8.67 -3.76 -14.34
N ASN A 146 7.93 -3.97 -15.44
CA ASN A 146 7.81 -3.01 -16.52
C ASN A 146 6.70 -1.97 -16.30
N SER A 147 5.84 -2.14 -15.31
CA SER A 147 4.78 -1.18 -15.00
C SER A 147 5.34 0.22 -14.72
N ASN A 148 4.64 1.25 -15.22
CA ASN A 148 4.93 2.64 -14.90
C ASN A 148 4.16 3.13 -13.66
N GLU A 149 3.25 2.35 -13.14
CA GLU A 149 2.42 2.67 -11.98
C GLU A 149 2.99 2.10 -10.67
N ASN A 150 3.59 0.90 -10.70
CA ASN A 150 4.19 0.29 -9.53
C ASN A 150 5.39 1.10 -9.04
N ILE A 151 5.39 1.53 -7.78
CA ILE A 151 6.44 2.38 -7.20
C ILE A 151 7.43 1.56 -6.38
N PHE A 152 6.94 0.71 -5.49
CA PHE A 152 7.78 -0.15 -4.66
C PHE A 152 7.29 -1.59 -4.77
N THR A 153 8.19 -2.48 -5.12
CA THR A 153 7.91 -3.91 -5.27
C THR A 153 8.92 -4.72 -4.48
N ILE A 154 8.46 -5.85 -3.96
CA ILE A 154 9.33 -6.87 -3.38
C ILE A 154 9.53 -7.94 -4.44
N PRO A 155 10.71 -8.01 -5.08
CA PRO A 155 10.96 -8.99 -6.12
C PRO A 155 10.85 -10.41 -5.58
N LEU A 156 10.10 -11.25 -6.26
CA LEU A 156 9.95 -12.66 -5.94
C LEU A 156 10.57 -13.51 -7.05
N ASP A 157 11.31 -14.51 -6.67
CA ASP A 157 11.90 -15.50 -7.57
C ASP A 157 11.46 -16.91 -7.17
N LYS A 158 10.94 -17.68 -8.13
CA LYS A 158 10.40 -19.01 -7.87
C LYS A 158 11.42 -20.01 -7.33
N ASN A 159 12.71 -19.79 -7.58
CA ASN A 159 13.77 -20.66 -7.12
C ASN A 159 14.33 -20.27 -5.76
N LEU A 160 14.36 -18.94 -5.48
CA LEU A 160 14.93 -18.40 -4.24
C LEU A 160 13.89 -18.27 -3.13
N TYR A 161 12.61 -18.05 -3.48
CA TYR A 161 11.53 -17.74 -2.56
C TYR A 161 10.33 -18.68 -2.72
N ALA A 162 10.58 -19.94 -3.04
CA ALA A 162 9.52 -20.92 -3.25
C ALA A 162 8.56 -21.00 -2.04
N ALA A 163 7.27 -21.01 -2.32
CA ALA A 163 6.17 -21.20 -1.38
C ALA A 163 6.01 -20.13 -0.28
N GLN A 164 6.60 -18.96 -0.41
CA GLN A 164 6.56 -17.92 0.64
C GLN A 164 5.19 -17.26 0.82
N PHE A 165 4.35 -17.20 -0.21
CA PHE A 165 3.13 -16.39 -0.23
C PHE A 165 1.89 -17.17 -0.66
N TRP A 166 1.82 -18.45 -0.37
CA TRP A 166 0.68 -19.30 -0.68
C TRP A 166 -0.64 -18.78 -0.08
N TYR A 167 -0.60 -18.06 1.04
CA TYR A 167 -1.76 -17.44 1.67
C TYR A 167 -2.44 -16.35 0.83
N LEU A 168 -1.79 -15.81 -0.19
CA LEU A 168 -2.41 -14.87 -1.12
C LEU A 168 -3.53 -15.51 -1.96
N PHE A 169 -3.55 -16.84 -2.06
CA PHE A 169 -4.60 -17.58 -2.77
C PHE A 169 -5.82 -17.92 -1.90
N ARG A 170 -5.82 -17.54 -0.64
CA ARG A 170 -6.92 -17.82 0.30
C ARG A 170 -8.25 -17.19 -0.08
N SER A 171 -8.22 -16.10 -0.84
CA SER A 171 -9.41 -15.38 -1.31
C SER A 171 -10.19 -16.12 -2.40
N ARG A 172 -9.60 -17.14 -3.03
CA ARG A 172 -10.28 -17.92 -4.06
C ARG A 172 -10.93 -19.16 -3.45
N HIS A 173 -12.11 -19.52 -3.96
CA HIS A 173 -12.68 -20.82 -3.68
C HIS A 173 -11.78 -21.93 -4.26
N TYR A 174 -11.66 -23.08 -3.57
CA TYR A 174 -10.76 -24.16 -3.98
C TYR A 174 -11.10 -24.75 -5.36
N ASN A 175 -12.39 -24.80 -5.75
CA ASN A 175 -12.79 -25.22 -7.10
C ASN A 175 -12.29 -24.25 -8.18
N HIS A 176 -12.36 -22.93 -7.94
CA HIS A 176 -11.81 -21.94 -8.86
C HIS A 176 -10.29 -22.07 -8.98
N GLY A 177 -9.60 -22.23 -7.85
CA GLY A 177 -8.16 -22.44 -7.85
C GLY A 177 -7.74 -23.69 -8.61
N GLY A 178 -8.41 -24.81 -8.37
CA GLY A 178 -8.16 -26.07 -9.06
C GLY A 178 -8.37 -25.97 -10.57
N ALA A 179 -9.47 -25.35 -11.01
CA ALA A 179 -9.75 -25.13 -12.43
C ALA A 179 -8.73 -24.23 -13.13
N LEU A 180 -8.09 -23.30 -12.40
CA LEU A 180 -7.04 -22.41 -12.89
C LEU A 180 -5.63 -23.01 -12.77
N GLY A 181 -5.51 -24.29 -12.39
CA GLY A 181 -4.23 -24.99 -12.24
C GLY A 181 -3.44 -24.61 -11.01
N GLY A 182 -4.10 -24.03 -10.00
CA GLY A 182 -3.50 -23.62 -8.75
C GLY A 182 -4.17 -24.23 -7.51
N SER A 183 -3.77 -23.73 -6.35
CA SER A 183 -4.36 -24.09 -5.06
C SER A 183 -5.06 -22.87 -4.46
N SER A 184 -6.14 -23.09 -3.74
CA SER A 184 -6.93 -22.06 -3.05
C SER A 184 -7.55 -22.60 -1.78
N GLU A 185 -7.91 -21.74 -0.83
CA GLU A 185 -8.35 -22.14 0.51
C GLU A 185 -9.75 -21.68 0.89
N ASN A 186 -10.41 -20.87 0.05
CA ASN A 186 -11.72 -20.28 0.39
C ASN A 186 -11.74 -19.58 1.77
N GLY A 187 -10.60 -18.99 2.18
CA GLY A 187 -10.42 -18.44 3.52
C GLY A 187 -10.95 -17.02 3.71
N THR A 188 -11.10 -16.26 2.62
CA THR A 188 -11.59 -14.89 2.65
C THR A 188 -12.51 -14.61 1.48
N SER A 189 -13.47 -13.72 1.67
CA SER A 189 -14.37 -13.23 0.63
C SER A 189 -14.47 -11.71 0.70
N ALA A 190 -14.88 -11.07 -0.39
CA ALA A 190 -15.13 -9.65 -0.39
C ALA A 190 -16.26 -9.26 0.56
N ASN A 191 -16.09 -8.14 1.26
CA ASN A 191 -17.16 -7.58 2.06
C ASN A 191 -18.27 -7.06 1.13
N ILE A 192 -19.53 -7.41 1.41
CA ILE A 192 -20.67 -7.04 0.58
C ILE A 192 -20.80 -5.52 0.42
N SER A 193 -20.52 -4.74 1.45
CA SER A 193 -20.56 -3.28 1.36
C SER A 193 -19.52 -2.72 0.39
N THR A 194 -18.32 -3.31 0.33
CA THR A 194 -17.29 -2.95 -0.65
C THR A 194 -17.74 -3.29 -2.07
N VAL A 195 -18.33 -4.46 -2.27
CA VAL A 195 -18.84 -4.91 -3.58
C VAL A 195 -19.93 -3.96 -4.08
N LEU A 196 -20.89 -3.61 -3.22
CA LEU A 196 -21.97 -2.69 -3.57
C LEU A 196 -21.48 -1.25 -3.80
N ALA A 197 -20.49 -0.79 -3.02
CA ALA A 197 -19.89 0.54 -3.19
C ALA A 197 -19.14 0.68 -4.53
N ASN A 198 -18.70 -0.41 -5.13
CA ASN A 198 -18.12 -0.45 -6.48
C ASN A 198 -19.16 -0.62 -7.59
N GLY A 199 -20.44 -0.47 -7.28
CA GLY A 199 -21.54 -0.44 -8.26
C GLY A 199 -21.96 -1.82 -8.79
N TYR A 200 -21.61 -2.93 -8.11
CA TYR A 200 -22.02 -4.25 -8.56
C TYR A 200 -23.54 -4.37 -8.72
N GLY A 201 -23.97 -4.85 -9.88
CA GLY A 201 -25.39 -4.99 -10.23
C GLY A 201 -26.04 -3.70 -10.77
N THR A 202 -25.25 -2.66 -11.04
CA THR A 202 -25.71 -1.39 -11.66
C THR A 202 -24.98 -1.15 -12.98
N ASP A 203 -25.47 -0.19 -13.76
CA ASP A 203 -24.82 0.26 -15.01
C ASP A 203 -23.53 1.09 -14.75
N ASP A 204 -23.34 1.55 -13.51
CA ASP A 204 -22.18 2.36 -13.08
C ASP A 204 -21.09 1.53 -12.37
N VAL A 205 -21.01 0.24 -12.66
CA VAL A 205 -19.99 -0.64 -12.08
C VAL A 205 -18.58 -0.19 -12.48
N ASP A 206 -17.68 -0.11 -11.50
CA ASP A 206 -16.27 0.18 -11.75
C ASP A 206 -15.67 -0.84 -12.74
N ALA A 207 -15.03 -0.36 -13.80
CA ALA A 207 -14.44 -1.21 -14.86
C ALA A 207 -13.38 -2.21 -14.34
N ARG A 208 -12.81 -1.95 -13.14
CA ARG A 208 -11.86 -2.85 -12.48
C ARG A 208 -12.54 -3.96 -11.68
N PHE A 209 -13.88 -3.92 -11.53
CA PHE A 209 -14.62 -4.88 -10.71
C PHE A 209 -14.36 -6.33 -11.14
N GLU A 210 -14.56 -6.62 -12.42
CA GLU A 210 -14.36 -7.98 -12.98
C GLU A 210 -12.91 -8.46 -12.91
N LYS A 211 -11.94 -7.52 -12.82
CA LYS A 211 -10.52 -7.85 -12.66
C LYS A 211 -10.15 -8.17 -11.21
N ASN A 212 -10.90 -7.65 -10.26
CA ASN A 212 -10.63 -7.79 -8.83
C ASN A 212 -11.49 -8.85 -8.14
N PHE A 213 -12.69 -9.12 -8.66
CA PHE A 213 -13.67 -9.99 -8.01
C PHE A 213 -14.22 -11.03 -8.95
N TYR A 214 -14.34 -12.25 -8.49
CA TYR A 214 -15.18 -13.26 -9.09
C TYR A 214 -16.60 -13.10 -8.57
N ALA A 215 -17.55 -12.83 -9.46
CA ALA A 215 -18.97 -12.68 -9.14
C ALA A 215 -19.81 -13.40 -10.21
N GLY A 216 -20.92 -14.04 -9.79
CA GLY A 216 -21.76 -14.82 -10.70
C GLY A 216 -21.10 -16.11 -11.16
N ILE A 217 -21.32 -16.49 -12.41
CA ILE A 217 -20.77 -17.71 -13.01
C ILE A 217 -19.32 -17.47 -13.41
N VAL A 218 -18.40 -18.19 -12.80
CA VAL A 218 -16.97 -18.18 -13.19
C VAL A 218 -16.74 -19.28 -14.21
N GLU A 219 -16.14 -18.93 -15.33
CA GLU A 219 -15.82 -19.86 -16.42
C GLU A 219 -14.31 -19.99 -16.61
N VAL A 220 -13.86 -21.21 -16.91
CA VAL A 220 -12.48 -21.49 -17.35
C VAL A 220 -12.58 -22.28 -18.64
N ASP A 221 -11.90 -21.82 -19.69
CA ASP A 221 -11.95 -22.36 -21.05
C ASP A 221 -13.40 -22.52 -21.58
N GLY A 222 -14.26 -21.54 -21.30
CA GLY A 222 -15.66 -21.49 -21.73
C GLY A 222 -16.57 -22.52 -21.02
N LYS A 223 -16.14 -23.06 -19.89
CA LYS A 223 -16.94 -23.98 -19.09
C LYS A 223 -17.14 -23.43 -17.66
N PRO A 224 -18.36 -23.44 -17.16
CA PRO A 224 -18.61 -23.00 -15.78
C PRO A 224 -17.88 -23.91 -14.78
N VAL A 225 -17.24 -23.27 -13.81
CA VAL A 225 -16.62 -23.98 -12.69
C VAL A 225 -17.69 -24.31 -11.68
N MET A 226 -17.94 -25.58 -11.49
CA MET A 226 -18.91 -26.06 -10.51
C MET A 226 -18.34 -25.96 -9.10
N MET A 227 -19.17 -25.48 -8.15
CA MET A 227 -18.78 -25.36 -6.76
C MET A 227 -19.30 -26.56 -5.98
N ASP A 228 -18.41 -27.25 -5.29
CA ASP A 228 -18.77 -28.26 -4.28
C ASP A 228 -19.05 -27.56 -2.96
N ASN A 229 -20.28 -27.26 -2.72
CA ASN A 229 -20.67 -26.63 -1.45
C ASN A 229 -21.06 -27.66 -0.36
N GLY A 230 -20.68 -28.92 -0.55
CA GLY A 230 -21.02 -30.01 0.34
C GLY A 230 -22.47 -30.49 0.21
#